data_6a22025e684c9e33037edcd96feceef8
#
_entry.id   6a22025e684c9e33037edcd96feceef8
#
_cell.length_a   1.000
_cell.length_b   1.000
_cell.length_c   1.000
_cell.angle_alpha   90.00
_cell.angle_beta   90.00
_cell.angle_gamma   90.00
#
_symmetry.space_group_name_H-M   'P 1'
#
loop_
_entity.id
_entity.type
_entity.pdbx_description
1 polymer ?
#
loop_
_entity_poly.entity_id
_entity_poly.type
_entity_poly.pdbx_seq_one_letter_code
_entity_poly.pdbx_strand_id
1 'polypeptide(L)'
;MEEIMKLSRLLSASAAASFMVIAASGAGAFECKVKKASMAKPGGFPDRALTMIVPYGPAGGSGQIAAAMAEAVTELTGVSINRDHKSGGSGTVGMTAYMAAPTDGYTVLEHIDDASSAHALDSSKPHPGKDLIPLVTAQVTFSQIYIRSNETRYSDWPSFVKWVKAQDGKATIANVSKEGSMERVTMKFITDASNMSIQ
;
A
#
# COMPACT_ATOMS: atom_id res chain seq x y z
N MET A 1 -14.51 43.84 -3.85
CA MET A 1 -15.06 42.60 -3.28
C MET A 1 -16.12 41.97 -4.18
N GLU A 2 -16.94 42.74 -4.84
CA GLU A 2 -18.01 42.27 -5.77
C GLU A 2 -17.51 41.65 -7.07
N GLU A 3 -16.41 42.15 -7.62
CA GLU A 3 -15.76 41.64 -8.83
C GLU A 3 -15.13 40.25 -8.63
N ILE A 4 -14.57 39.98 -7.44
CA ILE A 4 -13.96 38.67 -7.12
C ILE A 4 -15.03 37.59 -6.96
N MET A 5 -16.21 37.96 -6.43
CA MET A 5 -17.36 37.05 -6.33
C MET A 5 -17.99 36.70 -7.68
N LYS A 6 -17.95 37.59 -8.67
CA LYS A 6 -18.43 37.32 -10.04
C LYS A 6 -17.48 36.37 -10.79
N LEU A 7 -16.17 36.50 -10.57
CA LEU A 7 -15.17 35.61 -11.21
C LEU A 7 -15.25 34.19 -10.66
N SER A 8 -15.51 34.01 -9.37
CA SER A 8 -15.66 32.69 -8.75
C SER A 8 -16.91 31.93 -9.23
N ARG A 9 -18.00 32.65 -9.54
CA ARG A 9 -19.22 32.04 -10.11
C ARG A 9 -19.08 31.63 -11.57
N LEU A 10 -18.27 32.34 -12.36
CA LEU A 10 -17.99 31.99 -13.74
C LEU A 10 -17.03 30.77 -13.84
N LEU A 11 -16.07 30.66 -12.92
CA LEU A 11 -15.17 29.51 -12.85
C LEU A 11 -15.87 28.23 -12.35
N SER A 12 -16.85 28.36 -11.46
CA SER A 12 -17.61 27.19 -10.99
C SER A 12 -18.59 26.64 -12.03
N ALA A 13 -19.15 27.48 -12.90
CA ALA A 13 -20.05 27.05 -13.96
C ALA A 13 -19.31 26.35 -15.11
N SER A 14 -18.10 26.79 -15.45
CA SER A 14 -17.29 26.14 -16.50
C SER A 14 -16.64 24.81 -16.03
N ALA A 15 -16.29 24.69 -14.76
CA ALA A 15 -15.78 23.44 -14.20
C ALA A 15 -16.84 22.33 -14.13
N ALA A 16 -18.09 22.69 -13.82
CA ALA A 16 -19.20 21.73 -13.78
C ALA A 16 -19.58 21.20 -15.18
N ALA A 17 -19.48 22.06 -16.21
CA ALA A 17 -19.77 21.64 -17.60
C ALA A 17 -18.67 20.74 -18.19
N SER A 18 -17.40 20.93 -17.80
CA SER A 18 -16.28 20.08 -18.25
C SER A 18 -16.29 18.70 -17.58
N PHE A 19 -16.81 18.56 -16.36
CA PHE A 19 -16.92 17.26 -15.68
C PHE A 19 -18.04 16.38 -16.24
N MET A 20 -19.09 16.97 -16.81
CA MET A 20 -20.21 16.21 -17.36
C MET A 20 -19.94 15.62 -18.77
N VAL A 21 -18.94 16.13 -19.49
CA VAL A 21 -18.56 15.59 -20.81
C VAL A 21 -17.60 14.38 -20.69
N ILE A 22 -16.87 14.25 -19.59
CA ILE A 22 -15.95 13.11 -19.35
C ILE A 22 -16.72 11.85 -18.89
N ALA A 23 -17.92 12.00 -18.31
CA ALA A 23 -18.73 10.86 -17.86
C ALA A 23 -19.48 10.13 -19.00
N ALA A 24 -19.50 10.69 -20.22
CA ALA A 24 -20.18 10.10 -21.37
C ALA A 24 -19.25 9.44 -22.41
N SER A 25 -17.93 9.61 -22.29
CA SER A 25 -16.97 8.81 -23.05
C SER A 25 -16.78 7.49 -22.29
N GLY A 26 -17.37 6.42 -22.84
CA GLY A 26 -17.37 5.08 -22.25
C GLY A 26 -16.03 4.72 -21.66
N ALA A 27 -16.08 4.12 -20.48
CA ALA A 27 -14.92 3.47 -19.87
C ALA A 27 -14.41 2.41 -20.86
N GLY A 28 -13.59 2.84 -21.80
CA GLY A 28 -12.79 1.93 -22.60
C GLY A 28 -11.92 1.17 -21.60
N ALA A 29 -12.18 -0.11 -21.43
CA ALA A 29 -11.30 -0.98 -20.70
C ALA A 29 -9.88 -0.73 -21.20
N PHE A 30 -9.00 -0.30 -20.32
CA PHE A 30 -7.58 -0.15 -20.64
C PHE A 30 -7.07 -1.56 -20.92
N GLU A 31 -7.11 -1.98 -22.18
CA GLU A 31 -6.57 -3.27 -22.59
C GLU A 31 -5.04 -3.14 -22.62
N CYS A 32 -4.42 -3.47 -21.50
CA CYS A 32 -2.97 -3.53 -21.41
C CYS A 32 -2.50 -4.75 -22.23
N LYS A 33 -2.21 -4.54 -23.51
CA LYS A 33 -1.58 -5.57 -24.36
C LYS A 33 -0.12 -5.68 -23.97
N VAL A 34 0.16 -6.51 -23.00
CA VAL A 34 1.55 -6.86 -22.67
C VAL A 34 2.06 -7.83 -23.73
N LYS A 35 3.06 -7.41 -24.50
CA LYS A 35 3.78 -8.34 -25.39
C LYS A 35 4.54 -9.34 -24.53
N LYS A 36 4.39 -10.66 -24.83
CA LYS A 36 5.28 -11.67 -24.24
C LYS A 36 6.72 -11.24 -24.43
N ALA A 37 7.41 -10.99 -23.33
CA ALA A 37 8.83 -10.70 -23.37
C ALA A 37 9.58 -11.99 -23.60
N SER A 38 10.37 -12.06 -24.66
CA SER A 38 11.39 -13.10 -24.77
C SER A 38 12.45 -12.78 -23.70
N MET A 39 12.41 -13.49 -22.58
CA MET A 39 13.43 -13.35 -21.57
C MET A 39 14.73 -13.99 -22.06
N ALA A 40 15.75 -13.18 -22.28
CA ALA A 40 17.11 -13.72 -22.40
C ALA A 40 17.45 -14.41 -21.07
N LYS A 41 17.97 -15.65 -21.17
CA LYS A 41 18.44 -16.42 -20.00
C LYS A 41 19.96 -16.40 -19.95
N PRO A 42 20.60 -15.32 -19.45
CA PRO A 42 22.07 -15.26 -19.38
C PRO A 42 22.57 -16.40 -18.50
N GLY A 43 23.49 -17.22 -19.01
CA GLY A 43 24.03 -18.38 -18.28
C GLY A 43 22.98 -19.44 -17.91
N GLY A 44 21.80 -19.45 -18.58
CA GLY A 44 20.72 -20.41 -18.30
C GLY A 44 19.82 -20.06 -17.12
N PHE A 45 20.06 -18.97 -16.42
CA PHE A 45 19.23 -18.52 -15.31
C PHE A 45 17.97 -17.76 -15.79
N PRO A 46 16.79 -18.01 -15.19
CA PRO A 46 16.44 -19.08 -14.27
C PRO A 46 16.19 -20.41 -15.02
N ASP A 47 16.68 -21.53 -14.49
CA ASP A 47 16.47 -22.88 -15.02
C ASP A 47 15.36 -23.66 -14.28
N ARG A 48 14.88 -23.12 -13.17
CA ARG A 48 13.81 -23.68 -12.34
C ARG A 48 12.87 -22.57 -11.85
N ALA A 49 11.79 -22.96 -11.19
CA ALA A 49 10.86 -22.02 -10.58
C ALA A 49 11.53 -21.14 -9.50
N LEU A 50 11.11 -19.89 -9.42
CA LEU A 50 11.48 -18.99 -8.35
C LEU A 50 10.56 -19.20 -7.13
N THR A 51 11.05 -18.85 -5.95
CA THR A 51 10.23 -18.77 -4.72
C THR A 51 10.06 -17.32 -4.32
N MET A 52 8.81 -16.90 -4.13
CA MET A 52 8.49 -15.60 -3.57
C MET A 52 8.01 -15.79 -2.13
N ILE A 53 8.81 -15.35 -1.18
CA ILE A 53 8.39 -15.30 0.22
C ILE A 53 7.46 -14.10 0.39
N VAL A 54 6.26 -14.37 0.90
CA VAL A 54 5.21 -13.37 1.17
C VAL A 54 4.97 -13.34 2.68
N PRO A 55 5.38 -12.28 3.40
CA PRO A 55 5.29 -12.19 4.85
C PRO A 55 3.87 -12.04 5.42
N TYR A 56 2.86 -12.14 4.56
CA TYR A 56 1.45 -11.93 4.90
C TYR A 56 0.58 -13.06 4.36
N GLY A 57 -0.65 -13.12 4.86
CA GLY A 57 -1.61 -14.17 4.44
C GLY A 57 -2.06 -14.01 2.97
N PRO A 58 -2.48 -15.12 2.33
CA PRO A 58 -2.83 -15.12 0.92
C PRO A 58 -4.08 -14.30 0.59
N ALA A 59 -4.99 -14.10 1.54
CA ALA A 59 -6.23 -13.36 1.34
C ALA A 59 -6.07 -11.83 1.50
N GLY A 60 -4.97 -11.36 2.08
CA GLY A 60 -4.68 -9.94 2.26
C GLY A 60 -4.15 -9.26 0.99
N GLY A 61 -3.97 -7.93 1.06
CA GLY A 61 -3.47 -7.14 -0.06
C GLY A 61 -2.14 -7.64 -0.62
N SER A 62 -1.14 -7.87 0.23
CA SER A 62 0.15 -8.44 -0.18
C SER A 62 0.01 -9.80 -0.85
N GLY A 63 -0.87 -10.68 -0.33
CA GLY A 63 -1.11 -11.98 -0.94
C GLY A 63 -1.72 -11.88 -2.33
N GLN A 64 -2.63 -10.95 -2.55
CA GLN A 64 -3.26 -10.70 -3.84
C GLN A 64 -2.26 -10.07 -4.83
N ILE A 65 -1.46 -9.11 -4.41
CA ILE A 65 -0.41 -8.52 -5.25
C ILE A 65 0.64 -9.57 -5.63
N ALA A 66 1.09 -10.37 -4.67
CA ALA A 66 2.02 -11.47 -4.93
C ALA A 66 1.45 -12.48 -5.94
N ALA A 67 0.13 -12.77 -5.87
CA ALA A 67 -0.55 -13.61 -6.84
C ALA A 67 -0.50 -13.00 -8.24
N ALA A 68 -0.94 -11.75 -8.38
CA ALA A 68 -0.97 -11.06 -9.66
C ALA A 68 0.44 -10.93 -10.28
N MET A 69 1.46 -10.64 -9.48
CA MET A 69 2.86 -10.58 -9.94
C MET A 69 3.35 -11.95 -10.42
N ALA A 70 3.11 -13.01 -9.65
CA ALA A 70 3.53 -14.35 -10.02
C ALA A 70 2.87 -14.83 -11.33
N GLU A 71 1.57 -14.54 -11.49
CA GLU A 71 0.85 -14.85 -12.73
C GLU A 71 1.39 -14.06 -13.92
N ALA A 72 1.55 -12.75 -13.78
CA ALA A 72 2.07 -11.89 -14.84
C ALA A 72 3.49 -12.31 -15.27
N VAL A 73 4.39 -12.58 -14.34
CA VAL A 73 5.75 -13.05 -14.67
C VAL A 73 5.68 -14.38 -15.37
N THR A 74 4.87 -15.33 -14.90
CA THR A 74 4.73 -16.65 -15.52
C THR A 74 4.18 -16.52 -16.95
N GLU A 75 3.16 -15.69 -17.15
CA GLU A 75 2.57 -15.47 -18.48
C GLU A 75 3.56 -14.84 -19.46
N LEU A 76 4.31 -13.84 -18.99
CA LEU A 76 5.23 -13.06 -19.82
C LEU A 76 6.51 -13.82 -20.16
N THR A 77 7.04 -14.60 -19.22
CA THR A 77 8.39 -15.15 -19.30
C THR A 77 8.43 -16.69 -19.38
N GLY A 78 7.34 -17.35 -19.01
CA GLY A 78 7.29 -18.80 -18.84
C GLY A 78 7.97 -19.29 -17.55
N VAL A 79 8.44 -18.39 -16.69
CA VAL A 79 9.08 -18.73 -15.40
C VAL A 79 8.03 -18.78 -14.30
N SER A 80 7.85 -19.94 -13.68
CA SER A 80 6.93 -20.10 -12.57
C SER A 80 7.46 -19.46 -11.29
N ILE A 81 6.57 -18.85 -10.51
CA ILE A 81 6.87 -18.33 -9.19
C ILE A 81 5.98 -19.02 -8.15
N ASN A 82 6.61 -19.75 -7.24
CA ASN A 82 5.95 -20.36 -6.08
C ASN A 82 5.84 -19.32 -4.96
N ARG A 83 4.63 -19.09 -4.44
CA ARG A 83 4.39 -18.16 -3.33
C ARG A 83 4.44 -18.92 -2.02
N ASP A 84 5.38 -18.54 -1.14
CA ASP A 84 5.56 -19.12 0.20
C ASP A 84 5.08 -18.09 1.26
N HIS A 85 3.90 -18.30 1.79
CA HIS A 85 3.28 -17.40 2.75
C HIS A 85 3.79 -17.67 4.18
N LYS A 86 4.60 -16.75 4.71
CA LYS A 86 5.19 -16.82 6.06
C LYS A 86 4.73 -15.64 6.91
N SER A 87 3.46 -15.70 7.32
CA SER A 87 2.82 -14.63 8.09
C SER A 87 3.30 -14.59 9.54
N GLY A 88 3.32 -13.40 10.13
CA GLY A 88 3.55 -13.16 11.55
C GLY A 88 4.49 -11.98 11.82
N GLY A 89 4.30 -11.39 13.01
CA GLY A 89 5.14 -10.31 13.51
C GLY A 89 5.20 -9.07 12.61
N SER A 90 4.12 -8.69 11.94
CA SER A 90 4.10 -7.63 10.91
C SER A 90 5.18 -7.83 9.84
N GLY A 91 5.24 -9.05 9.28
CA GLY A 91 6.19 -9.40 8.23
C GLY A 91 7.56 -9.88 8.72
N THR A 92 7.87 -9.78 10.00
CA THR A 92 9.19 -10.17 10.54
C THR A 92 9.50 -11.65 10.33
N VAL A 93 8.50 -12.55 10.42
CA VAL A 93 8.70 -13.98 10.22
C VAL A 93 9.14 -14.26 8.77
N GLY A 94 8.44 -13.71 7.79
CA GLY A 94 8.80 -13.85 6.38
C GLY A 94 10.15 -13.20 6.05
N MET A 95 10.42 -12.03 6.60
CA MET A 95 11.72 -11.35 6.46
C MET A 95 12.86 -12.23 6.98
N THR A 96 12.73 -12.80 8.17
CA THR A 96 13.75 -13.70 8.75
C THR A 96 13.96 -14.93 7.88
N ALA A 97 12.88 -15.51 7.35
CA ALA A 97 12.98 -16.66 6.45
C ALA A 97 13.68 -16.29 5.13
N TYR A 98 13.43 -15.10 4.59
CA TYR A 98 14.12 -14.61 3.41
C TYR A 98 15.62 -14.40 3.66
N MET A 99 15.99 -13.79 4.79
CA MET A 99 17.41 -13.57 5.15
C MET A 99 18.19 -14.88 5.36
N ALA A 100 17.49 -15.97 5.66
CA ALA A 100 18.09 -17.30 5.81
C ALA A 100 18.10 -18.10 4.48
N ALA A 101 17.48 -17.60 3.41
CA ALA A 101 17.41 -18.29 2.13
C ALA A 101 18.77 -18.23 1.39
N PRO A 102 19.05 -19.17 0.50
CA PRO A 102 20.25 -19.11 -0.37
C PRO A 102 20.27 -17.82 -1.21
N THR A 103 21.45 -17.24 -1.38
CA THR A 103 21.68 -16.04 -2.19
C THR A 103 21.97 -16.36 -3.67
N ASP A 104 21.26 -17.33 -4.21
CA ASP A 104 21.43 -17.85 -5.58
C ASP A 104 20.52 -17.18 -6.61
N GLY A 105 19.72 -16.18 -6.18
CA GLY A 105 18.79 -15.47 -7.04
C GLY A 105 17.43 -16.14 -7.22
N TYR A 106 17.21 -17.35 -6.67
CA TYR A 106 15.93 -18.07 -6.82
C TYR A 106 14.89 -17.74 -5.74
N THR A 107 15.27 -16.98 -4.73
CA THR A 107 14.34 -16.52 -3.69
C THR A 107 14.22 -15.01 -3.74
N VAL A 108 12.99 -14.51 -3.85
CA VAL A 108 12.64 -13.09 -3.78
C VAL A 108 11.70 -12.85 -2.60
N LEU A 109 11.69 -11.63 -2.10
CA LEU A 109 10.81 -11.21 -1.02
C LEU A 109 9.78 -10.22 -1.58
N GLU A 110 8.50 -10.50 -1.39
CA GLU A 110 7.45 -9.49 -1.46
C GLU A 110 7.37 -8.82 -0.09
N HIS A 111 7.40 -7.51 -0.04
CA HIS A 111 7.32 -6.79 1.22
C HIS A 111 6.71 -5.41 1.02
N ILE A 112 6.26 -4.84 2.14
CA ILE A 112 5.71 -3.50 2.22
C ILE A 112 6.61 -2.62 3.12
N ASP A 113 6.21 -1.39 3.34
CA ASP A 113 6.90 -0.37 4.14
C ASP A 113 7.11 -0.75 5.62
N ASP A 114 6.43 -1.77 6.13
CA ASP A 114 6.65 -2.34 7.48
C ASP A 114 8.10 -2.81 7.72
N ALA A 115 8.88 -3.10 6.66
CA ALA A 115 10.31 -3.38 6.78
C ALA A 115 11.08 -2.21 7.39
N SER A 116 10.75 -0.99 6.98
CA SER A 116 11.37 0.22 7.51
C SER A 116 10.99 0.47 8.97
N SER A 117 9.71 0.29 9.30
CA SER A 117 9.22 0.41 10.67
C SER A 117 9.84 -0.63 11.61
N ALA A 118 9.95 -1.88 11.16
CA ALA A 118 10.54 -2.96 11.94
C ALA A 118 11.99 -2.66 12.32
N HIS A 119 12.79 -2.17 11.38
CA HIS A 119 14.18 -1.77 11.64
C HIS A 119 14.27 -0.53 12.55
N ALA A 120 13.38 0.46 12.35
CA ALA A 120 13.37 1.66 13.19
C ALA A 120 13.02 1.37 14.65
N LEU A 121 12.18 0.38 14.91
CA LEU A 121 11.80 -0.06 16.26
C LEU A 121 12.83 -1.00 16.88
N ASP A 122 13.51 -1.78 16.07
CA ASP A 122 14.50 -2.78 16.50
C ASP A 122 15.60 -2.87 15.44
N SER A 123 16.73 -2.24 15.71
CA SER A 123 17.89 -2.20 14.81
C SER A 123 18.54 -3.57 14.56
N SER A 124 18.15 -4.62 15.30
CA SER A 124 18.56 -5.99 15.00
C SER A 124 17.82 -6.60 13.79
N LYS A 125 16.74 -5.96 13.32
CA LYS A 125 16.02 -6.36 12.11
C LYS A 125 16.76 -5.89 10.87
N PRO A 126 16.59 -6.57 9.72
CA PRO A 126 17.23 -6.17 8.47
C PRO A 126 16.95 -4.70 8.11
N HIS A 127 17.98 -4.01 7.67
CA HIS A 127 17.86 -2.63 7.21
C HIS A 127 17.38 -2.63 5.75
N PRO A 128 16.23 -2.03 5.43
CA PRO A 128 15.63 -2.12 4.10
C PRO A 128 16.51 -1.58 2.95
N GLY A 129 17.39 -0.65 3.24
CA GLY A 129 18.26 -0.06 2.20
C GLY A 129 19.72 -0.54 2.23
N LYS A 130 20.10 -1.45 3.16
CA LYS A 130 21.46 -2.02 3.23
C LYS A 130 21.46 -3.52 3.03
N ASP A 131 20.47 -4.21 3.60
CA ASP A 131 20.41 -5.66 3.60
C ASP A 131 19.48 -6.21 2.52
N LEU A 132 18.68 -5.33 1.90
CA LEU A 132 17.76 -5.65 0.81
C LEU A 132 18.08 -4.84 -0.43
N ILE A 133 17.90 -5.44 -1.60
CA ILE A 133 18.00 -4.77 -2.91
C ILE A 133 16.59 -4.69 -3.48
N PRO A 134 15.96 -3.50 -3.55
CA PRO A 134 14.64 -3.35 -4.15
C PRO A 134 14.75 -3.56 -5.67
N LEU A 135 13.96 -4.49 -6.21
CA LEU A 135 13.92 -4.79 -7.63
C LEU A 135 12.84 -3.98 -8.35
N VAL A 136 11.65 -3.91 -7.75
CA VAL A 136 10.49 -3.25 -8.35
C VAL A 136 9.49 -2.82 -7.27
N THR A 137 8.81 -1.71 -7.49
CA THR A 137 7.63 -1.32 -6.73
C THR A 137 6.39 -1.76 -7.49
N ALA A 138 5.69 -2.77 -6.97
CA ALA A 138 4.52 -3.35 -7.62
C ALA A 138 3.25 -2.52 -7.40
N GLN A 139 3.17 -1.81 -6.29
CA GLN A 139 2.00 -1.02 -5.91
C GLN A 139 2.42 0.20 -5.11
N VAL A 140 1.72 1.31 -5.32
CA VAL A 140 1.74 2.49 -4.46
C VAL A 140 0.34 2.69 -3.92
N THR A 141 0.20 2.81 -2.61
CA THR A 141 -1.08 3.05 -1.93
C THR A 141 -0.99 4.29 -1.06
N PHE A 142 -2.13 4.73 -0.56
CA PHE A 142 -2.22 5.82 0.40
C PHE A 142 -3.14 5.42 1.55
N SER A 143 -2.82 5.90 2.74
CA SER A 143 -3.64 5.66 3.93
C SER A 143 -4.92 6.47 3.87
N GLN A 144 -6.03 5.88 4.29
CA GLN A 144 -7.34 6.50 4.35
C GLN A 144 -7.96 6.26 5.73
N ILE A 145 -8.75 7.23 6.17
CA ILE A 145 -9.58 7.10 7.38
C ILE A 145 -11.02 6.92 6.91
N TYR A 146 -11.63 5.83 7.35
CA TYR A 146 -13.03 5.51 7.02
C TYR A 146 -13.93 5.70 8.25
N ILE A 147 -15.13 6.18 7.99
CA ILE A 147 -16.22 6.23 8.94
C ILE A 147 -17.40 5.41 8.41
N ARG A 148 -18.31 5.03 9.29
CA ARG A 148 -19.53 4.35 8.86
C ARG A 148 -20.38 5.30 8.00
N SER A 149 -21.02 4.78 6.96
CA SER A 149 -21.88 5.59 6.07
C SER A 149 -23.10 6.22 6.77
N ASN A 150 -23.53 5.63 7.90
CA ASN A 150 -24.61 6.12 8.73
C ASN A 150 -24.12 6.93 9.94
N GLU A 151 -22.89 7.40 9.95
CA GLU A 151 -22.35 8.25 11.00
C GLU A 151 -23.03 9.64 10.99
N THR A 152 -23.49 10.08 12.16
CA THR A 152 -24.24 11.35 12.30
C THR A 152 -23.54 12.36 13.19
N ARG A 153 -22.49 11.96 13.92
CA ARG A 153 -21.78 12.84 14.87
C ARG A 153 -20.85 13.82 14.18
N TYR A 154 -20.37 13.46 13.00
CA TYR A 154 -19.46 14.25 12.16
C TYR A 154 -19.55 13.79 10.70
N SER A 155 -19.39 14.72 9.77
CA SER A 155 -19.53 14.49 8.33
C SER A 155 -18.27 14.87 7.52
N ASP A 156 -17.32 15.54 8.17
CA ASP A 156 -16.08 16.02 7.56
C ASP A 156 -14.94 16.02 8.57
N TRP A 157 -13.74 16.29 8.10
CA TRP A 157 -12.54 16.31 8.93
C TRP A 157 -12.61 17.33 10.08
N PRO A 158 -12.99 18.60 9.88
CA PRO A 158 -13.10 19.57 10.97
C PRO A 158 -14.08 19.16 12.06
N SER A 159 -15.25 18.64 11.70
CA SER A 159 -16.26 18.18 12.67
C SER A 159 -15.80 16.91 13.40
N PHE A 160 -15.09 16.01 12.73
CA PHE A 160 -14.44 14.85 13.35
C PHE A 160 -13.41 15.29 14.40
N VAL A 161 -12.48 16.18 14.05
CA VAL A 161 -11.48 16.71 14.99
C VAL A 161 -12.13 17.35 16.21
N LYS A 162 -13.17 18.16 15.99
CA LYS A 162 -13.94 18.78 17.08
C LYS A 162 -14.57 17.72 17.97
N TRP A 163 -15.18 16.69 17.39
CA TRP A 163 -15.80 15.61 18.15
C TRP A 163 -14.76 14.83 18.96
N VAL A 164 -13.63 14.46 18.37
CA VAL A 164 -12.55 13.74 19.07
C VAL A 164 -12.05 14.53 20.28
N LYS A 165 -11.80 15.84 20.12
CA LYS A 165 -11.36 16.71 21.23
C LYS A 165 -12.36 16.74 22.37
N ALA A 166 -13.66 16.67 22.08
CA ALA A 166 -14.70 16.65 23.08
C ALA A 166 -14.82 15.31 23.84
N GLN A 167 -14.14 14.24 23.38
CA GLN A 167 -14.15 12.93 24.04
C GLN A 167 -13.11 12.82 25.18
N ASP A 168 -12.29 13.82 25.39
CA ASP A 168 -11.27 13.84 26.45
C ASP A 168 -10.37 12.59 26.45
N GLY A 169 -9.84 12.23 25.29
CA GLY A 169 -8.96 11.06 25.12
C GLY A 169 -9.67 9.70 25.12
N LYS A 170 -11.01 9.66 25.12
CA LYS A 170 -11.78 8.39 25.10
C LYS A 170 -12.21 7.97 23.71
N ALA A 171 -11.90 8.75 22.68
CA ALA A 171 -12.14 8.35 21.30
C ALA A 171 -11.24 7.17 20.93
N THR A 172 -11.81 6.17 20.27
CA THR A 172 -11.09 4.98 19.81
C THR A 172 -11.09 4.89 18.29
N ILE A 173 -10.02 4.36 17.72
CA ILE A 173 -9.90 4.07 16.30
C ILE A 173 -9.49 2.62 16.10
N ALA A 174 -10.11 1.95 15.12
CA ALA A 174 -9.62 0.67 14.65
C ALA A 174 -8.45 0.92 13.71
N ASN A 175 -7.31 0.32 14.01
CA ASN A 175 -6.11 0.44 13.20
C ASN A 175 -5.68 -0.92 12.65
N VAL A 176 -5.08 -0.91 11.47
CA VAL A 176 -4.50 -2.12 10.87
C VAL A 176 -3.12 -2.35 11.51
N SER A 177 -2.78 -3.61 11.73
CA SER A 177 -1.48 -4.02 12.27
C SER A 177 -1.21 -3.61 13.73
N LYS A 178 -0.04 -4.01 14.22
CA LYS A 178 0.39 -3.77 15.59
C LYS A 178 1.01 -2.38 15.76
N GLU A 179 1.36 -2.07 16.99
CA GLU A 179 2.14 -0.89 17.33
C GLU A 179 3.43 -0.80 16.49
N GLY A 180 3.75 0.40 15.99
CA GLY A 180 4.88 0.67 15.12
C GLY A 180 4.64 0.38 13.64
N SER A 181 3.45 -0.07 13.22
CA SER A 181 3.11 -0.10 11.79
C SER A 181 3.01 1.32 11.22
N MET A 182 3.18 1.44 9.91
CA MET A 182 3.12 2.75 9.23
C MET A 182 1.76 3.44 9.40
N GLU A 183 0.66 2.69 9.46
CA GLU A 183 -0.66 3.26 9.72
C GLU A 183 -0.73 3.90 11.11
N ARG A 184 -0.17 3.25 12.13
CA ARG A 184 -0.15 3.80 13.49
C ARG A 184 0.79 4.99 13.60
N VAL A 185 1.95 4.95 12.97
CA VAL A 185 2.88 6.07 12.88
C VAL A 185 2.22 7.25 12.18
N THR A 186 1.58 7.03 11.04
CA THR A 186 0.83 8.06 10.30
C THR A 186 -0.29 8.64 11.15
N MET A 187 -1.05 7.78 11.85
CA MET A 187 -2.12 8.24 12.73
C MET A 187 -1.60 9.08 13.88
N LYS A 188 -0.46 8.72 14.45
CA LYS A 188 0.20 9.54 15.47
C LYS A 188 0.58 10.92 14.94
N PHE A 189 1.16 11.03 13.77
CA PHE A 189 1.45 12.35 13.15
C PHE A 189 0.17 13.18 12.95
N ILE A 190 -0.91 12.55 12.50
CA ILE A 190 -2.20 13.22 12.31
C ILE A 190 -2.76 13.71 13.64
N THR A 191 -2.74 12.88 14.69
CA THR A 191 -3.23 13.26 16.01
C THR A 191 -2.41 14.38 16.64
N ASP A 192 -1.08 14.31 16.53
CA ASP A 192 -0.18 15.34 17.03
C ASP A 192 -0.42 16.68 16.29
N ALA A 193 -0.44 16.67 14.95
CA ALA A 193 -0.67 17.85 14.13
C ALA A 193 -2.06 18.49 14.34
N SER A 194 -3.05 17.68 14.70
CA SER A 194 -4.43 18.14 14.98
C SER A 194 -4.69 18.42 16.46
N ASN A 195 -3.70 18.19 17.32
CA ASN A 195 -3.84 18.25 18.78
C ASN A 195 -5.04 17.41 19.28
N MET A 196 -5.10 16.15 18.83
CA MET A 196 -6.11 15.17 19.21
C MET A 196 -5.51 14.10 20.11
N SER A 197 -6.34 13.53 21.01
CA SER A 197 -6.02 12.33 21.78
C SER A 197 -6.99 11.21 21.39
N ILE A 198 -6.44 10.10 20.88
CA ILE A 198 -7.19 8.90 20.44
C ILE A 198 -6.51 7.68 21.05
N GLN A 199 -7.30 6.70 21.51
CA GLN A 199 -6.83 5.39 22.00
C GLN A 199 -6.83 4.35 20.90
#